data_8282cd90146d6123a47603751a5deea8
#
_entry.id   8282cd90146d6123a47603751a5deea8
#
_cell.length_a   1.000
_cell.length_b   1.000
_cell.length_c   1.000
_cell.angle_alpha   90.00
_cell.angle_beta   90.00
_cell.angle_gamma   90.00
#
_symmetry.space_group_name_H-M   'P 1'
#
loop_
_entity.id
_entity.type
_entity.pdbx_description
1 polymer ?
#
loop_
_entity_poly.entity_id
_entity_poly.type
_entity_poly.pdbx_seq_one_letter_code
_entity_poly.pdbx_strand_id
1 'polypeptide(L)'
;MLPKSDNSLLLRTDFSDDAAWAALCEAVRVPSEEGFQAHLDCISDPVYDGLTVEQLVTLVPKGGDRDHVFAFVADRIALTEPEQPILVVDLYDEPGRTFRVIPREMWGVENNLSIANMDYSEFADNADPDGVFRGFPQS
;
A
#
# COMPACT_ATOMS: atom_id res chain seq x y z
N MET A 1 -1.02 10.49 14.52
CA MET A 1 0.16 9.67 14.18
C MET A 1 -0.27 8.32 13.63
N LEU A 2 0.52 7.76 12.75
CA LEU A 2 0.27 6.41 12.26
C LEU A 2 0.51 5.37 13.36
N PRO A 3 -0.23 4.25 13.35
CA PRO A 3 0.01 3.16 14.29
C PRO A 3 1.43 2.60 14.16
N LYS A 4 2.02 2.23 15.27
CA LYS A 4 3.30 1.51 15.26
C LYS A 4 3.03 0.04 15.01
N SER A 5 3.80 -0.56 14.10
CA SER A 5 3.68 -1.97 13.78
C SER A 5 4.98 -2.47 13.18
N ASP A 6 5.30 -3.73 13.45
CA ASP A 6 6.41 -4.41 12.78
C ASP A 6 6.06 -4.78 11.33
N ASN A 7 4.77 -4.74 10.99
CA ASN A 7 4.28 -4.99 9.64
C ASN A 7 4.02 -3.67 8.90
N SER A 8 3.87 -3.74 7.59
CA SER A 8 3.47 -2.60 6.79
C SER A 8 1.98 -2.31 6.98
N LEU A 9 1.58 -1.06 6.80
CA LEU A 9 0.19 -0.65 7.04
C LEU A 9 -0.62 -0.64 5.75
N LEU A 10 -1.83 -1.19 5.82
CA LEU A 10 -2.87 -1.01 4.81
C LEU A 10 -4.00 -0.22 5.46
N LEU A 11 -4.09 1.08 5.15
CA LEU A 11 -5.05 1.99 5.76
C LEU A 11 -6.31 2.08 4.92
N ARG A 12 -7.46 1.88 5.57
CA ARG A 12 -8.76 2.10 4.92
C ARG A 12 -9.13 3.57 5.02
N THR A 13 -9.44 4.20 3.86
CA THR A 13 -9.85 5.61 3.82
C THR A 13 -11.25 5.81 3.24
N ASP A 14 -11.90 4.75 2.76
CA ASP A 14 -13.29 4.78 2.29
C ASP A 14 -14.10 3.75 3.06
N PHE A 15 -15.12 4.20 3.76
CA PHE A 15 -15.94 3.38 4.65
C PHE A 15 -17.34 3.11 4.07
N SER A 16 -17.52 3.31 2.76
CA SER A 16 -18.84 3.15 2.12
C SER A 16 -19.23 1.69 1.89
N ASP A 17 -18.26 0.74 1.88
CA ASP A 17 -18.54 -0.66 1.57
C ASP A 17 -17.66 -1.58 2.41
N ASP A 18 -18.23 -2.11 3.50
CA ASP A 18 -17.51 -3.00 4.41
C ASP A 18 -17.18 -4.35 3.76
N ALA A 19 -18.03 -4.84 2.86
CA ALA A 19 -17.80 -6.10 2.17
C ALA A 19 -16.61 -5.99 1.20
N ALA A 20 -16.48 -4.87 0.50
CA ALA A 20 -15.34 -4.61 -0.38
C ALA A 20 -14.04 -4.53 0.42
N TRP A 21 -14.05 -3.89 1.58
CA TRP A 21 -12.89 -3.84 2.47
C TRP A 21 -12.47 -5.24 2.93
N ALA A 22 -13.42 -6.07 3.37
CA ALA A 22 -13.14 -7.43 3.80
C ALA A 22 -12.55 -8.27 2.66
N ALA A 23 -13.11 -8.14 1.46
CA ALA A 23 -12.62 -8.83 0.27
C ALA A 23 -11.18 -8.43 -0.08
N LEU A 24 -10.86 -7.13 0.03
CA LEU A 24 -9.51 -6.64 -0.23
C LEU A 24 -8.52 -7.20 0.78
N CYS A 25 -8.87 -7.20 2.07
CA CYS A 25 -8.00 -7.75 3.12
C CYS A 25 -7.72 -9.24 2.88
N GLU A 26 -8.71 -10.00 2.42
CA GLU A 26 -8.50 -11.41 2.06
C GLU A 26 -7.58 -11.54 0.85
N ALA A 27 -7.80 -10.72 -0.18
CA ALA A 27 -7.02 -10.79 -1.42
C ALA A 27 -5.53 -10.54 -1.17
N VAL A 28 -5.19 -9.58 -0.32
CA VAL A 28 -3.78 -9.25 -0.02
C VAL A 28 -3.10 -10.29 0.87
N ARG A 29 -3.87 -11.15 1.53
CA ARG A 29 -3.34 -12.22 2.37
C ARG A 29 -3.10 -13.53 1.64
N VAL A 30 -3.56 -13.63 0.39
CA VAL A 30 -3.35 -14.84 -0.41
C VAL A 30 -1.86 -14.97 -0.73
N PRO A 31 -1.21 -16.09 -0.36
CA PRO A 31 0.19 -16.28 -0.70
C PRO A 31 0.39 -16.43 -2.20
N SER A 32 1.61 -16.09 -2.68
CA SER A 32 1.99 -16.37 -4.06
C SER A 32 2.08 -17.88 -4.31
N GLU A 33 2.29 -18.27 -5.57
CA GLU A 33 2.46 -19.69 -5.92
C GLU A 33 3.62 -20.33 -5.14
N GLU A 34 4.66 -19.55 -4.84
CA GLU A 34 5.81 -20.02 -4.07
C GLU A 34 5.59 -19.94 -2.55
N GLY A 35 4.44 -19.47 -2.12
CA GLY A 35 4.10 -19.32 -0.70
C GLY A 35 4.53 -18.02 -0.04
N PHE A 36 4.97 -17.03 -0.81
CA PHE A 36 5.32 -15.71 -0.29
C PHE A 36 4.05 -14.89 -0.02
N GLN A 37 4.07 -14.13 1.07
CA GLN A 37 2.93 -13.35 1.52
C GLN A 37 3.38 -11.98 2.03
N ALA A 38 2.57 -10.95 1.77
CA ALA A 38 2.83 -9.62 2.33
C ALA A 38 2.55 -9.61 3.84
N HIS A 39 3.38 -8.90 4.58
CA HIS A 39 3.22 -8.73 6.03
C HIS A 39 2.50 -7.42 6.31
N LEU A 40 1.18 -7.47 6.41
CA LEU A 40 0.32 -6.29 6.48
C LEU A 40 -0.55 -6.30 7.74
N ASP A 41 -0.69 -5.10 8.32
CA ASP A 41 -1.74 -4.81 9.28
C ASP A 41 -2.83 -4.04 8.55
N CYS A 42 -4.02 -4.62 8.47
CA CYS A 42 -5.19 -3.98 7.86
C CYS A 42 -5.85 -3.10 8.91
N ILE A 43 -5.78 -1.79 8.72
CA ILE A 43 -6.27 -0.80 9.69
C ILE A 43 -7.59 -0.21 9.20
N SER A 44 -8.67 -0.51 9.91
CA SER A 44 -10.00 0.04 9.65
C SER A 44 -10.42 0.92 10.83
N ASP A 45 -9.97 2.17 10.83
CA ASP A 45 -10.26 3.13 11.89
C ASP A 45 -10.92 4.36 11.26
N PRO A 46 -12.14 4.72 11.73
CA PRO A 46 -12.87 5.86 11.19
C PRO A 46 -12.11 7.18 11.19
N VAL A 47 -11.07 7.32 12.03
CA VAL A 47 -10.25 8.53 12.04
C VAL A 47 -9.57 8.78 10.70
N TYR A 48 -9.39 7.74 9.88
CA TYR A 48 -8.77 7.84 8.55
C TYR A 48 -9.79 7.99 7.42
N ASP A 49 -11.09 8.08 7.74
CA ASP A 49 -12.13 8.25 6.71
C ASP A 49 -11.88 9.56 5.94
N GLY A 50 -11.78 9.42 4.61
CA GLY A 50 -11.52 10.56 3.74
C GLY A 50 -10.08 11.11 3.80
N LEU A 51 -9.16 10.39 4.41
CA LEU A 51 -7.76 10.84 4.52
C LEU A 51 -7.15 11.02 3.13
N THR A 52 -6.56 12.19 2.88
CA THR A 52 -5.84 12.47 1.64
C THR A 52 -4.37 12.06 1.76
N VAL A 53 -3.68 11.96 0.60
CA VAL A 53 -2.25 11.66 0.59
C VAL A 53 -1.46 12.74 1.34
N GLU A 54 -1.82 14.02 1.14
CA GLU A 54 -1.17 15.13 1.83
C GLU A 54 -1.32 15.03 3.35
N GLN A 55 -2.51 14.67 3.81
CA GLN A 55 -2.75 14.47 5.24
C GLN A 55 -1.97 13.26 5.76
N LEU A 56 -1.92 12.18 5.00
CA LEU A 56 -1.16 10.98 5.38
C LEU A 56 0.32 11.31 5.61
N VAL A 57 0.92 12.07 4.70
CA VAL A 57 2.32 12.47 4.81
C VAL A 57 2.58 13.24 6.11
N THR A 58 1.60 14.05 6.57
CA THR A 58 1.76 14.83 7.81
C THR A 58 1.70 13.97 9.06
N LEU A 59 1.18 12.74 8.98
CA LEU A 59 1.09 11.84 10.13
C LEU A 59 2.40 11.11 10.42
N VAL A 60 3.39 11.22 9.53
CA VAL A 60 4.70 10.60 9.70
C VAL A 60 5.55 11.48 10.62
N PRO A 61 6.15 10.95 11.69
CA PRO A 61 7.02 11.73 12.55
C PRO A 61 8.20 12.33 11.79
N LYS A 62 8.50 13.60 12.03
CA LYS A 62 9.62 14.28 11.39
C LYS A 62 10.86 14.13 12.26
N GLY A 63 12.00 13.79 11.63
CA GLY A 63 13.31 13.85 12.26
C GLY A 63 13.60 12.79 13.30
N GLY A 64 12.78 11.76 13.42
CA GLY A 64 13.02 10.65 14.36
C GLY A 64 13.11 9.32 13.64
N ASP A 65 13.04 8.24 14.44
CA ASP A 65 12.88 6.89 13.88
C ASP A 65 11.62 6.86 13.03
N ARG A 66 11.77 6.44 11.80
CA ARG A 66 10.64 6.29 10.88
C ARG A 66 10.24 4.83 10.86
N ASP A 67 9.16 4.53 11.57
CA ASP A 67 8.63 3.17 11.61
C ASP A 67 8.10 2.76 10.22
N HIS A 68 7.64 3.74 9.43
CA HIS A 68 7.07 3.47 8.12
C HIS A 68 7.66 4.40 7.07
N VAL A 69 8.28 3.82 6.03
CA VAL A 69 8.85 4.56 4.90
C VAL A 69 7.91 4.59 3.70
N PHE A 70 6.83 3.81 3.77
CA PHE A 70 5.74 3.78 2.79
C PHE A 70 4.48 3.28 3.47
N ALA A 71 3.33 3.49 2.84
CA ALA A 71 2.06 2.96 3.33
C ALA A 71 1.17 2.56 2.15
N PHE A 72 0.35 1.54 2.37
CA PHE A 72 -0.70 1.15 1.43
C PHE A 72 -2.01 1.77 1.87
N VAL A 73 -2.81 2.22 0.89
CA VAL A 73 -4.10 2.86 1.16
C VAL A 73 -5.19 2.17 0.36
N ALA A 74 -6.24 1.75 1.05
CA ALA A 74 -7.46 1.22 0.43
C ALA A 74 -8.45 2.37 0.32
N ASP A 75 -8.36 3.11 -0.78
CA ASP A 75 -9.28 4.19 -1.09
C ASP A 75 -10.45 3.68 -1.93
N ARG A 76 -11.34 4.58 -2.35
CA ARG A 76 -12.51 4.20 -3.12
C ARG A 76 -12.15 3.46 -4.41
N ILE A 77 -11.10 3.88 -5.10
CA ILE A 77 -10.67 3.23 -6.35
C ILE A 77 -10.24 1.79 -6.08
N ALA A 78 -9.44 1.56 -5.04
CA ALA A 78 -9.02 0.21 -4.66
C ALA A 78 -10.20 -0.69 -4.32
N LEU A 79 -11.24 -0.12 -3.70
CA LEU A 79 -12.39 -0.90 -3.24
C LEU A 79 -13.46 -1.10 -4.30
N THR A 80 -13.49 -0.29 -5.38
CA THR A 80 -14.53 -0.37 -6.40
C THR A 80 -14.07 -0.95 -7.72
N GLU A 81 -12.78 -0.84 -8.06
CA GLU A 81 -12.25 -1.36 -9.31
C GLU A 81 -12.06 -2.88 -9.24
N PRO A 82 -12.34 -3.63 -10.35
CA PRO A 82 -12.22 -5.09 -10.34
C PRO A 82 -10.83 -5.62 -10.00
N GLU A 83 -9.77 -4.90 -10.39
CA GLU A 83 -8.39 -5.32 -10.09
C GLU A 83 -7.94 -4.96 -8.69
N GLN A 84 -8.76 -4.22 -7.94
CA GLN A 84 -8.44 -3.79 -6.57
C GLN A 84 -7.08 -3.09 -6.50
N PRO A 85 -6.86 -2.01 -7.28
CA PRO A 85 -5.55 -1.35 -7.35
C PRO A 85 -5.29 -0.51 -6.10
N ILE A 86 -4.49 -1.07 -5.20
CA ILE A 86 -4.17 -0.46 -3.90
C ILE A 86 -3.18 0.67 -4.10
N LEU A 87 -3.44 1.82 -3.46
CA LEU A 87 -2.55 2.97 -3.52
C LEU A 87 -1.33 2.73 -2.65
N VAL A 88 -0.14 3.00 -3.19
CA VAL A 88 1.13 2.93 -2.45
C VAL A 88 1.68 4.34 -2.35
N VAL A 89 1.90 4.81 -1.12
CA VAL A 89 2.35 6.18 -0.84
C VAL A 89 3.76 6.15 -0.32
N ASP A 90 4.67 6.88 -0.96
CA ASP A 90 6.03 7.07 -0.46
C ASP A 90 6.01 8.05 0.71
N LEU A 91 6.66 7.67 1.80
CA LEU A 91 6.75 8.50 3.01
C LEU A 91 8.20 8.88 3.33
N TYR A 92 9.16 8.52 2.47
CA TYR A 92 10.58 8.68 2.77
C TYR A 92 11.34 9.45 1.68
N ASP A 93 11.51 8.87 0.48
CA ASP A 93 12.34 9.47 -0.59
C ASP A 93 11.65 10.69 -1.22
N GLU A 94 10.42 10.52 -1.67
CA GLU A 94 9.61 11.56 -2.29
C GLU A 94 8.22 11.56 -1.64
N PRO A 95 8.12 12.07 -0.38
CA PRO A 95 6.86 11.98 0.36
C PRO A 95 5.66 12.49 -0.44
N GLY A 96 4.65 11.64 -0.55
CA GLY A 96 3.44 11.93 -1.32
C GLY A 96 3.45 11.41 -2.73
N ARG A 97 4.56 10.85 -3.23
CA ARG A 97 4.57 10.16 -4.52
C ARG A 97 3.71 8.90 -4.42
N THR A 98 2.94 8.59 -5.46
CA THR A 98 2.04 7.44 -5.45
C THR A 98 2.17 6.59 -6.72
N PHE A 99 1.89 5.32 -6.56
CA PHE A 99 1.52 4.41 -7.63
C PHE A 99 0.51 3.42 -7.07
N ARG A 100 -0.04 2.54 -7.88
CA ARG A 100 -0.97 1.52 -7.40
C ARG A 100 -0.42 0.13 -7.68
N VAL A 101 -0.87 -0.85 -6.90
CA VAL A 101 -0.45 -2.25 -7.05
C VAL A 101 -1.66 -3.17 -6.91
N ILE A 102 -1.72 -4.20 -7.75
CA ILE A 102 -2.78 -5.22 -7.63
C ILE A 102 -2.43 -6.21 -6.50
N PRO A 103 -3.44 -6.82 -5.84
CA PRO A 103 -3.19 -7.72 -4.71
C PRO A 103 -2.19 -8.84 -4.99
N ARG A 104 -2.21 -9.38 -6.20
CA ARG A 104 -1.28 -10.46 -6.59
C ARG A 104 0.20 -10.06 -6.46
N GLU A 105 0.51 -8.77 -6.63
CA GLU A 105 1.88 -8.25 -6.59
C GLU A 105 2.24 -7.60 -5.25
N MET A 106 1.31 -7.57 -4.30
CA MET A 106 1.52 -6.93 -2.99
C MET A 106 2.70 -7.50 -2.22
N TRP A 107 2.85 -8.83 -2.24
CA TRP A 107 3.94 -9.48 -1.50
C TRP A 107 5.31 -9.00 -1.98
N GLY A 108 5.49 -8.86 -3.29
CA GLY A 108 6.76 -8.42 -3.87
C GLY A 108 7.07 -6.98 -3.53
N VAL A 109 6.09 -6.10 -3.62
CA VAL A 109 6.25 -4.69 -3.28
C VAL A 109 6.54 -4.54 -1.79
N GLU A 110 5.70 -5.13 -0.93
CA GLU A 110 5.83 -5.01 0.52
C GLU A 110 7.16 -5.59 1.02
N ASN A 111 7.49 -6.81 0.59
CA ASN A 111 8.72 -7.47 1.06
C ASN A 111 9.97 -6.70 0.64
N ASN A 112 10.05 -6.25 -0.61
CA ASN A 112 11.25 -5.58 -1.09
C ASN A 112 11.42 -4.16 -0.54
N LEU A 113 10.32 -3.44 -0.32
CA LEU A 113 10.39 -2.10 0.26
C LEU A 113 10.67 -2.15 1.75
N SER A 114 10.08 -3.10 2.49
CA SER A 114 10.23 -3.17 3.94
C SER A 114 11.65 -3.55 4.38
N ILE A 115 12.37 -4.34 3.58
CA ILE A 115 13.76 -4.70 3.88
C ILE A 115 14.77 -3.83 3.11
N ALA A 116 14.31 -2.79 2.43
CA ALA A 116 15.14 -1.88 1.63
C ALA A 116 15.97 -2.61 0.55
N ASN A 117 15.46 -3.72 0.03
CA ASN A 117 16.11 -4.48 -1.05
C ASN A 117 15.90 -3.82 -2.40
N MET A 118 14.78 -3.10 -2.57
CA MET A 118 14.48 -2.31 -3.76
C MET A 118 14.00 -0.93 -3.33
N ASP A 119 14.26 0.07 -4.17
CA ASP A 119 13.78 1.42 -3.93
C ASP A 119 12.34 1.59 -4.42
N TYR A 120 11.61 2.51 -3.79
CA TYR A 120 10.23 2.83 -4.17
C TYR A 120 10.12 3.15 -5.67
N SER A 121 11.07 3.93 -6.21
CA SER A 121 11.06 4.34 -7.61
C SER A 121 11.16 3.16 -8.59
N GLU A 122 11.78 2.05 -8.19
CA GLU A 122 11.89 0.87 -9.04
C GLU A 122 10.51 0.28 -9.35
N PHE A 123 9.58 0.37 -8.42
CA PHE A 123 8.20 -0.06 -8.67
C PHE A 123 7.39 1.02 -9.38
N ALA A 124 7.48 2.26 -8.88
CA ALA A 124 6.69 3.37 -9.43
C ALA A 124 7.03 3.63 -10.90
N ASP A 125 8.31 3.56 -11.27
CA ASP A 125 8.76 3.79 -12.64
C ASP A 125 8.39 2.64 -13.58
N ASN A 126 8.04 1.47 -13.05
CA ASN A 126 7.64 0.30 -13.82
C ASN A 126 6.13 0.03 -13.79
N ALA A 127 5.35 0.95 -13.23
CA ALA A 127 3.90 0.87 -13.32
C ALA A 127 3.45 1.04 -14.77
N ASP A 128 2.30 0.43 -15.11
CA ASP A 128 1.70 0.59 -16.43
C ASP A 128 1.27 2.05 -16.65
N PRO A 129 0.94 2.45 -17.89
CA PRO A 129 0.55 3.84 -18.17
C PRO A 129 -0.61 4.38 -17.33
N ASP A 130 -1.45 3.49 -16.78
CA ASP A 130 -2.53 3.89 -15.88
C ASP A 130 -2.08 4.07 -14.42
N GLY A 131 -0.80 3.92 -14.14
CA GLY A 131 -0.25 4.10 -12.80
C GLY A 131 -0.31 2.84 -11.92
N VAL A 132 -0.70 1.70 -12.48
CA VAL A 132 -0.85 0.44 -11.73
C VAL A 132 0.32 -0.51 -12.03
N PHE A 133 0.98 -0.95 -10.96
CA PHE A 133 2.04 -1.94 -11.05
C PHE A 133 1.42 -3.35 -11.09
N ARG A 134 1.63 -4.08 -12.17
CA ARG A 134 1.12 -5.45 -12.38
C ARG A 134 2.23 -6.48 -12.54
N GLY A 135 3.41 -6.16 -12.04
CA GLY A 135 4.59 -7.01 -12.18
C GLY A 135 5.62 -6.41 -13.12
N PHE A 136 6.86 -6.85 -13.01
CA PHE A 136 7.91 -6.40 -13.91
C PHE A 136 7.74 -7.04 -15.28
N PRO A 137 8.13 -6.35 -16.38
CA PRO A 137 8.07 -6.94 -17.70
C PRO A 137 8.92 -8.21 -17.75
N GLN A 138 8.37 -9.25 -18.35
CA GLN A 138 9.13 -10.47 -18.61
C GLN A 138 9.86 -10.29 -19.93
N SER A 139 11.17 -10.48 -19.88
CA SER A 139 12.00 -10.40 -21.08
C SER A 139 12.05 -11.74 -21.81
#